data_6a107eb74b32d5f062f606bb322fa41b
#
_entry.id   6a107eb74b32d5f062f606bb322fa41b
#
_cell.length_a   1.000
_cell.length_b   1.000
_cell.length_c   1.000
_cell.angle_alpha   90.00
_cell.angle_beta   90.00
_cell.angle_gamma   90.00
#
_symmetry.space_group_name_H-M   'P 1'
#
loop_
_entity.id
_entity.type
_entity.pdbx_description
1 polymer ?
#
loop_
_entity_poly.entity_id
_entity_poly.type
_entity_poly.pdbx_seq_one_letter_code
_entity_poly.pdbx_strand_id
1 'polypeptide(L)'
;GDTSADVGWSLGMYMSGFFPCMMFGIAGAALAMVQTAKNKKAAIGLVVSAAICAFVCGVTEPFEFGFMFLCFPLYIVYAALYGIFTIITYYSGFRAGFCFSAGATDLVFSASLPAAAKTRMIIPLGIAAFVVFYLVFRFAITKFDLKTPGREDEDEEAAEANITLANNDYTAIAKGVLAAVGGKGNVANVDYCATRLRFEIKDHTAVDEKAVKKAGAAGVIRPSKTACQVVIGPKVQF
;
A
#
# COMPACT_ATOMS: atom_id res chain seq x y z
N GLY A 1 -13.85 -4.59 -24.05
CA GLY A 1 -14.00 -5.87 -24.73
C GLY A 1 -15.26 -5.90 -25.58
N ASP A 2 -15.38 -6.87 -26.49
CA ASP A 2 -16.58 -7.03 -27.28
C ASP A 2 -17.75 -7.45 -26.40
N THR A 3 -18.85 -6.69 -26.46
CA THR A 3 -20.07 -6.90 -25.68
C THR A 3 -21.19 -7.55 -26.50
N SER A 4 -20.93 -7.92 -27.78
CA SER A 4 -21.91 -8.57 -28.63
C SER A 4 -22.14 -10.03 -28.20
N ALA A 5 -23.41 -10.49 -28.34
CA ALA A 5 -23.77 -11.87 -28.04
C ALA A 5 -23.23 -12.87 -29.08
N ASP A 6 -22.86 -12.38 -30.25
CA ASP A 6 -22.47 -13.20 -31.41
C ASP A 6 -21.02 -13.71 -31.36
N VAL A 7 -20.24 -13.21 -30.39
CA VAL A 7 -18.86 -13.66 -30.21
C VAL A 7 -18.89 -14.91 -29.31
N GLY A 8 -18.98 -16.07 -29.92
CA GLY A 8 -19.00 -17.35 -29.23
C GLY A 8 -17.76 -17.65 -28.42
N TRP A 9 -16.64 -17.03 -28.78
CA TRP A 9 -15.36 -17.11 -28.06
C TRP A 9 -14.65 -15.76 -28.14
N SER A 10 -14.42 -15.11 -27.00
CA SER A 10 -13.85 -13.77 -26.92
C SER A 10 -12.49 -13.80 -26.23
N LEU A 11 -11.49 -13.15 -26.80
CA LEU A 11 -10.18 -12.94 -26.17
C LEU A 11 -10.28 -12.26 -24.81
N GLY A 12 -11.25 -11.36 -24.61
CA GLY A 12 -11.52 -10.69 -23.33
C GLY A 12 -12.01 -11.61 -22.21
N MET A 13 -12.38 -12.85 -22.53
CA MET A 13 -12.87 -13.83 -21.56
C MET A 13 -11.85 -14.16 -20.46
N TYR A 14 -10.58 -14.16 -20.78
CA TYR A 14 -9.49 -14.39 -19.82
C TYR A 14 -9.42 -13.29 -18.75
N MET A 15 -9.75 -12.06 -19.11
CA MET A 15 -9.70 -10.92 -18.19
C MET A 15 -10.80 -10.98 -17.10
N SER A 16 -11.85 -11.80 -17.30
CA SER A 16 -12.89 -12.00 -16.28
C SER A 16 -12.33 -12.57 -14.98
N GLY A 17 -11.18 -13.24 -15.01
CA GLY A 17 -10.48 -13.78 -13.83
C GLY A 17 -9.97 -12.71 -12.87
N PHE A 18 -9.87 -11.47 -13.30
CA PHE A 18 -9.46 -10.37 -12.43
C PHE A 18 -10.52 -10.02 -11.38
N PHE A 19 -11.81 -10.15 -11.68
CA PHE A 19 -12.88 -9.81 -10.75
C PHE A 19 -12.79 -10.52 -9.40
N PRO A 20 -12.72 -11.86 -9.31
CA PRO A 20 -12.61 -12.54 -8.01
C PRO A 20 -11.31 -12.20 -7.28
N CYS A 21 -10.21 -11.98 -7.99
CA CYS A 21 -8.92 -11.61 -7.39
C CYS A 21 -8.93 -10.20 -6.82
N MET A 22 -9.30 -9.19 -7.63
CA MET A 22 -9.27 -7.79 -7.24
C MET A 22 -10.29 -7.47 -6.17
N MET A 23 -11.52 -8.00 -6.28
CA MET A 23 -12.57 -7.72 -5.31
C MET A 23 -12.39 -8.50 -4.02
N PHE A 24 -12.11 -9.78 -4.09
CA PHE A 24 -12.16 -10.66 -2.92
C PHE A 24 -10.77 -11.17 -2.50
N GLY A 25 -9.91 -11.53 -3.45
CA GLY A 25 -8.55 -12.01 -3.16
C GLY A 25 -7.73 -10.99 -2.41
N ILE A 26 -7.72 -9.72 -2.87
CA ILE A 26 -7.05 -8.62 -2.18
C ILE A 26 -7.62 -8.40 -0.78
N ALA A 27 -8.94 -8.47 -0.61
CA ALA A 27 -9.55 -8.34 0.71
C ALA A 27 -9.09 -9.45 1.68
N GLY A 28 -8.94 -10.69 1.19
CA GLY A 28 -8.37 -11.80 1.95
C GLY A 28 -6.91 -11.59 2.33
N ALA A 29 -6.07 -11.17 1.39
CA ALA A 29 -4.67 -10.84 1.62
C ALA A 29 -4.52 -9.66 2.60
N ALA A 30 -5.35 -8.63 2.45
CA ALA A 30 -5.40 -7.47 3.33
C ALA A 30 -5.73 -7.87 4.78
N LEU A 31 -6.73 -8.72 4.97
CA LEU A 31 -7.09 -9.23 6.29
C LEU A 31 -5.94 -10.02 6.93
N ALA A 32 -5.23 -10.85 6.15
CA ALA A 32 -4.07 -11.59 6.62
C ALA A 32 -2.95 -10.64 7.08
N MET A 33 -2.65 -9.60 6.30
CA MET A 33 -1.65 -8.58 6.66
C MET A 33 -2.02 -7.84 7.94
N VAL A 34 -3.26 -7.36 8.06
CA VAL A 34 -3.73 -6.65 9.26
C VAL A 34 -3.67 -7.51 10.50
N GLN A 35 -4.08 -8.79 10.40
CA GLN A 35 -4.06 -9.70 11.55
C GLN A 35 -2.64 -10.06 12.00
N THR A 36 -1.68 -10.10 11.08
CA THR A 36 -0.29 -10.42 11.37
C THR A 36 0.56 -9.19 11.67
N ALA A 37 0.05 -7.97 11.47
CA ALA A 37 0.76 -6.73 11.71
C ALA A 37 1.11 -6.54 13.20
N LYS A 38 2.30 -6.02 13.47
CA LYS A 38 2.73 -5.55 14.80
C LYS A 38 2.06 -4.22 15.12
N ASN A 39 2.13 -3.26 14.19
CA ASN A 39 1.41 -1.99 14.26
C ASN A 39 0.10 -2.07 13.46
N LYS A 40 -0.97 -2.50 14.13
CA LYS A 40 -2.28 -2.68 13.50
C LYS A 40 -2.90 -1.37 13.00
N LYS A 41 -2.66 -0.24 13.67
CA LYS A 41 -3.24 1.05 13.26
C LYS A 41 -2.68 1.51 11.91
N ALA A 42 -1.36 1.42 11.72
CA ALA A 42 -0.71 1.75 10.46
C ALA A 42 -1.16 0.80 9.34
N ALA A 43 -1.18 -0.51 9.61
CA ALA A 43 -1.64 -1.51 8.65
C ALA A 43 -3.10 -1.30 8.23
N ILE A 44 -4.02 -1.05 9.16
CA ILE A 44 -5.44 -0.80 8.86
C ILE A 44 -5.60 0.41 7.95
N GLY A 45 -4.94 1.53 8.28
CA GLY A 45 -5.06 2.77 7.51
C GLY A 45 -4.65 2.61 6.04
N LEU A 46 -3.55 1.92 5.78
CA LEU A 46 -3.03 1.71 4.43
C LEU A 46 -3.75 0.56 3.72
N VAL A 47 -3.78 -0.62 4.34
CA VAL A 47 -4.15 -1.87 3.68
C VAL A 47 -5.66 -1.98 3.48
N VAL A 48 -6.47 -1.54 4.46
CA VAL A 48 -7.94 -1.62 4.34
C VAL A 48 -8.46 -0.59 3.34
N SER A 49 -7.95 0.64 3.33
CA SER A 49 -8.34 1.64 2.34
C SER A 49 -8.00 1.21 0.91
N ALA A 50 -6.81 0.62 0.72
CA ALA A 50 -6.40 0.06 -0.56
C ALA A 50 -7.29 -1.13 -1.00
N ALA A 51 -7.67 -2.01 -0.06
CA ALA A 51 -8.57 -3.14 -0.35
C ALA A 51 -9.99 -2.67 -0.71
N ILE A 52 -10.51 -1.63 -0.07
CA ILE A 52 -11.80 -1.03 -0.43
C ILE A 52 -11.72 -0.41 -1.83
N CYS A 53 -10.62 0.29 -2.16
CA CYS A 53 -10.40 0.85 -3.48
C CYS A 53 -10.35 -0.25 -4.56
N ALA A 54 -9.64 -1.34 -4.30
CA ALA A 54 -9.59 -2.49 -5.19
C ALA A 54 -10.97 -3.15 -5.37
N PHE A 55 -11.74 -3.33 -4.28
CA PHE A 55 -13.07 -3.92 -4.35
C PHE A 55 -14.04 -3.05 -5.16
N VAL A 56 -14.10 -1.76 -4.90
CA VAL A 56 -15.09 -0.86 -5.53
C VAL A 56 -14.68 -0.51 -6.96
N CYS A 57 -13.48 -0.03 -7.15
CA CYS A 57 -13.01 0.53 -8.41
C CYS A 57 -12.10 -0.40 -9.20
N GLY A 58 -11.60 -1.48 -8.61
CA GLY A 58 -10.59 -2.35 -9.21
C GLY A 58 -9.18 -1.74 -9.28
N VAL A 59 -8.89 -0.69 -8.50
CA VAL A 59 -7.57 -0.05 -8.43
C VAL A 59 -6.74 -0.78 -7.37
N THR A 60 -5.75 -1.54 -7.81
CA THR A 60 -4.98 -2.46 -6.95
C THR A 60 -3.60 -1.96 -6.58
N GLU A 61 -3.08 -0.96 -7.31
CA GLU A 61 -1.73 -0.41 -7.17
C GLU A 61 -1.41 0.06 -5.74
N PRO A 62 -2.30 0.75 -5.01
CA PRO A 62 -2.01 1.14 -3.63
C PRO A 62 -1.77 -0.04 -2.70
N PHE A 63 -2.47 -1.17 -2.95
CA PHE A 63 -2.28 -2.40 -2.20
C PHE A 63 -0.99 -3.11 -2.63
N GLU A 64 -0.81 -3.31 -3.93
CA GLU A 64 0.31 -4.06 -4.51
C GLU A 64 1.65 -3.41 -4.20
N PHE A 65 1.79 -2.11 -4.45
CA PHE A 65 3.02 -1.38 -4.17
C PHE A 65 3.31 -1.27 -2.67
N GLY A 66 2.26 -1.27 -1.84
CA GLY A 66 2.39 -1.25 -0.39
C GLY A 66 3.18 -2.43 0.18
N PHE A 67 3.12 -3.62 -0.45
CA PHE A 67 3.87 -4.77 0.03
C PHE A 67 4.93 -5.30 -0.96
N MET A 68 4.81 -5.02 -2.25
CA MET A 68 5.75 -5.49 -3.27
C MET A 68 7.18 -5.05 -2.97
N PHE A 69 7.37 -3.78 -2.59
CA PHE A 69 8.69 -3.23 -2.26
C PHE A 69 9.23 -3.71 -0.91
N LEU A 70 8.35 -4.11 0.00
CA LEU A 70 8.74 -4.67 1.29
C LEU A 70 9.10 -6.15 1.21
N CYS A 71 8.36 -6.91 0.40
CA CYS A 71 8.52 -8.35 0.26
C CYS A 71 8.20 -8.84 -1.15
N PHE A 72 9.17 -8.72 -2.06
CA PHE A 72 9.03 -9.18 -3.44
C PHE A 72 8.68 -10.67 -3.58
N PRO A 73 9.22 -11.62 -2.77
CA PRO A 73 8.80 -13.01 -2.84
C PRO A 73 7.30 -13.23 -2.59
N LEU A 74 6.69 -12.46 -1.68
CA LEU A 74 5.26 -12.52 -1.43
C LEU A 74 4.46 -12.01 -2.64
N TYR A 75 4.99 -11.04 -3.37
CA TYR A 75 4.39 -10.55 -4.61
C TYR A 75 4.38 -11.63 -5.71
N ILE A 76 5.44 -12.45 -5.82
CA ILE A 76 5.46 -13.59 -6.76
C ILE A 76 4.36 -14.60 -6.41
N VAL A 77 4.16 -14.90 -5.13
CA VAL A 77 3.07 -15.78 -4.67
C VAL A 77 1.71 -15.19 -5.03
N TYR A 78 1.54 -13.89 -4.82
CA TYR A 78 0.34 -13.16 -5.20
C TYR A 78 0.04 -13.27 -6.70
N ALA A 79 1.04 -13.03 -7.55
CA ALA A 79 0.90 -13.14 -9.00
C ALA A 79 0.55 -14.57 -9.45
N ALA A 80 1.14 -15.58 -8.82
CA ALA A 80 0.82 -16.99 -9.09
C ALA A 80 -0.64 -17.31 -8.72
N LEU A 81 -1.14 -16.82 -7.58
CA LEU A 81 -2.54 -16.96 -7.19
C LEU A 81 -3.49 -16.31 -8.20
N TYR A 82 -3.14 -15.12 -8.71
CA TYR A 82 -3.89 -14.46 -9.77
C TYR A 82 -4.01 -15.35 -11.02
N GLY A 83 -2.89 -15.91 -11.48
CA GLY A 83 -2.88 -16.82 -12.62
C GLY A 83 -3.77 -18.04 -12.41
N ILE A 84 -3.70 -18.68 -11.23
CA ILE A 84 -4.52 -19.84 -10.87
C ILE A 84 -6.02 -19.47 -10.89
N PHE A 85 -6.40 -18.37 -10.24
CA PHE A 85 -7.80 -17.94 -10.22
C PHE A 85 -8.31 -17.47 -11.58
N THR A 86 -7.47 -16.92 -12.44
CA THR A 86 -7.82 -16.61 -13.81
C THR A 86 -8.18 -17.89 -14.57
N ILE A 87 -7.41 -18.95 -14.43
CA ILE A 87 -7.70 -20.27 -15.02
C ILE A 87 -9.00 -20.85 -14.48
N ILE A 88 -9.19 -20.86 -13.16
CA ILE A 88 -10.41 -21.37 -12.49
C ILE A 88 -11.65 -20.61 -12.99
N THR A 89 -11.54 -19.28 -13.07
CA THR A 89 -12.63 -18.41 -13.53
C THR A 89 -13.00 -18.69 -14.98
N TYR A 90 -11.99 -18.86 -15.83
CA TYR A 90 -12.20 -19.23 -17.22
C TYR A 90 -13.01 -20.52 -17.37
N TYR A 91 -12.61 -21.60 -16.67
CA TYR A 91 -13.31 -22.89 -16.74
C TYR A 91 -14.68 -22.89 -16.05
N SER A 92 -14.93 -21.98 -15.10
CA SER A 92 -16.26 -21.82 -14.49
C SER A 92 -17.31 -21.29 -15.46
N GLY A 93 -16.86 -20.66 -16.54
CA GLY A 93 -17.69 -19.98 -17.51
C GLY A 93 -18.26 -18.65 -17.05
N PHE A 94 -17.73 -18.08 -15.94
CA PHE A 94 -18.01 -16.71 -15.55
C PHE A 94 -17.45 -15.75 -16.59
N ARG A 95 -18.30 -14.82 -17.03
CA ARG A 95 -17.89 -13.80 -17.99
C ARG A 95 -18.51 -12.46 -17.63
N ALA A 96 -17.66 -11.47 -17.37
CA ALA A 96 -18.00 -10.08 -17.19
C ALA A 96 -16.90 -9.22 -17.86
N GLY A 97 -17.27 -8.07 -18.33
CA GLY A 97 -16.35 -7.09 -18.91
C GLY A 97 -16.10 -5.95 -17.95
N PHE A 98 -15.07 -5.17 -18.23
CA PHE A 98 -14.82 -3.89 -17.57
C PHE A 98 -14.30 -2.87 -18.58
N CYS A 99 -14.62 -1.61 -18.33
CA CYS A 99 -14.12 -0.48 -19.11
C CYS A 99 -12.90 0.15 -18.44
N PHE A 100 -12.95 0.28 -17.13
CA PHE A 100 -11.87 0.85 -16.32
C PHE A 100 -11.06 -0.26 -15.65
N SER A 101 -11.67 -1.01 -14.73
CA SER A 101 -11.02 -2.12 -14.03
C SER A 101 -12.01 -3.11 -13.43
N ALA A 102 -11.54 -4.28 -13.01
CA ALA A 102 -12.37 -5.38 -12.54
C ALA A 102 -12.85 -5.19 -11.08
N GLY A 103 -13.51 -4.08 -10.81
CA GLY A 103 -14.15 -3.76 -9.54
C GLY A 103 -15.67 -3.94 -9.56
N ALA A 104 -16.29 -3.72 -8.42
CA ALA A 104 -17.75 -3.86 -8.25
C ALA A 104 -18.54 -2.92 -9.17
N THR A 105 -18.04 -1.72 -9.45
CA THR A 105 -18.68 -0.75 -10.35
C THR A 105 -18.81 -1.31 -11.76
N ASP A 106 -17.70 -1.77 -12.34
CA ASP A 106 -17.72 -2.35 -13.68
C ASP A 106 -18.49 -3.68 -13.74
N LEU A 107 -18.43 -4.49 -12.67
CA LEU A 107 -19.23 -5.72 -12.58
C LEU A 107 -20.73 -5.43 -12.65
N VAL A 108 -21.22 -4.43 -11.92
CA VAL A 108 -22.65 -4.06 -11.91
C VAL A 108 -23.07 -3.58 -13.30
N PHE A 109 -22.28 -2.71 -13.93
CA PHE A 109 -22.60 -2.21 -15.26
C PHE A 109 -22.50 -3.30 -16.35
N SER A 110 -21.54 -4.21 -16.25
CA SER A 110 -21.37 -5.26 -17.27
C SER A 110 -22.30 -6.46 -17.09
N ALA A 111 -22.87 -6.67 -15.91
CA ALA A 111 -23.69 -7.84 -15.61
C ALA A 111 -24.95 -7.98 -16.49
N SER A 112 -25.48 -6.86 -17.00
CA SER A 112 -26.64 -6.80 -17.89
C SER A 112 -26.31 -6.88 -19.37
N LEU A 113 -25.02 -6.87 -19.75
CA LEU A 113 -24.62 -6.90 -21.15
C LEU A 113 -24.85 -8.27 -21.79
N PRO A 114 -25.15 -8.33 -23.11
CA PRO A 114 -25.45 -9.60 -23.81
C PRO A 114 -24.31 -10.64 -23.74
N ALA A 115 -23.06 -10.19 -23.67
CA ALA A 115 -21.89 -11.04 -23.60
C ALA A 115 -21.58 -11.52 -22.16
N ALA A 116 -22.23 -10.99 -21.14
CA ALA A 116 -22.06 -11.44 -19.76
C ALA A 116 -22.67 -12.84 -19.57
N ALA A 117 -21.98 -13.68 -18.81
CA ALA A 117 -22.44 -15.04 -18.55
C ALA A 117 -22.15 -15.43 -17.11
N LYS A 118 -23.11 -16.15 -16.50
CA LYS A 118 -23.00 -16.71 -15.16
C LYS A 118 -22.48 -15.73 -14.11
N THR A 119 -22.88 -14.46 -14.16
CA THR A 119 -22.37 -13.38 -13.27
C THR A 119 -22.53 -13.69 -11.79
N ARG A 120 -23.51 -14.52 -11.40
CA ARG A 120 -23.69 -15.00 -10.01
C ARG A 120 -22.52 -15.86 -9.51
N MET A 121 -21.71 -16.43 -10.40
CA MET A 121 -20.51 -17.20 -10.04
C MET A 121 -19.43 -16.35 -9.38
N ILE A 122 -19.54 -15.03 -9.45
CA ILE A 122 -18.62 -14.14 -8.71
C ILE A 122 -18.65 -14.39 -7.20
N ILE A 123 -19.81 -14.81 -6.64
CA ILE A 123 -19.93 -15.04 -5.21
C ILE A 123 -19.11 -16.28 -4.78
N PRO A 124 -19.33 -17.49 -5.30
CA PRO A 124 -18.52 -18.64 -4.90
C PRO A 124 -17.04 -18.50 -5.31
N LEU A 125 -16.74 -17.92 -6.48
CA LEU A 125 -15.36 -17.66 -6.90
C LEU A 125 -14.68 -16.63 -5.99
N GLY A 126 -15.39 -15.57 -5.61
CA GLY A 126 -14.90 -14.56 -4.70
C GLY A 126 -14.63 -15.10 -3.30
N ILE A 127 -15.56 -15.90 -2.74
CA ILE A 127 -15.34 -16.53 -1.44
C ILE A 127 -14.13 -17.47 -1.50
N ALA A 128 -13.98 -18.27 -2.53
CA ALA A 128 -12.83 -19.14 -2.71
C ALA A 128 -11.53 -18.33 -2.82
N ALA A 129 -11.52 -17.23 -3.61
CA ALA A 129 -10.37 -16.34 -3.73
C ALA A 129 -10.02 -15.72 -2.38
N PHE A 130 -11.00 -15.16 -1.67
CA PHE A 130 -10.80 -14.58 -0.35
C PHE A 130 -10.13 -15.55 0.62
N VAL A 131 -10.67 -16.77 0.73
CA VAL A 131 -10.17 -17.80 1.66
C VAL A 131 -8.77 -18.24 1.29
N VAL A 132 -8.52 -18.52 0.00
CA VAL A 132 -7.20 -18.99 -0.46
C VAL A 132 -6.14 -17.89 -0.28
N PHE A 133 -6.41 -16.66 -0.72
CA PHE A 133 -5.48 -15.55 -0.53
C PHE A 133 -5.21 -15.29 0.95
N TYR A 134 -6.24 -15.29 1.79
CA TYR A 134 -6.09 -15.14 3.23
C TYR A 134 -5.19 -16.23 3.84
N LEU A 135 -5.46 -17.49 3.55
CA LEU A 135 -4.70 -18.61 4.13
C LEU A 135 -3.25 -18.61 3.65
N VAL A 136 -3.03 -18.42 2.35
CA VAL A 136 -1.69 -18.42 1.75
C VAL A 136 -0.86 -17.24 2.28
N PHE A 137 -1.44 -16.03 2.32
CA PHE A 137 -0.75 -14.86 2.85
C PHE A 137 -0.45 -14.99 4.33
N ARG A 138 -1.45 -15.41 5.13
CA ARG A 138 -1.25 -15.63 6.56
C ARG A 138 -0.16 -16.67 6.82
N PHE A 139 -0.19 -17.80 6.10
CA PHE A 139 0.84 -18.84 6.22
C PHE A 139 2.22 -18.30 5.83
N ALA A 140 2.34 -17.66 4.67
CA ALA A 140 3.61 -17.15 4.20
C ALA A 140 4.20 -16.10 5.15
N ILE A 141 3.39 -15.11 5.58
CA ILE A 141 3.83 -14.05 6.49
C ILE A 141 4.28 -14.62 7.83
N THR A 142 3.51 -15.55 8.41
CA THR A 142 3.84 -16.10 9.74
C THR A 142 4.97 -17.12 9.68
N LYS A 143 5.02 -17.98 8.65
CA LYS A 143 6.03 -19.03 8.53
C LYS A 143 7.42 -18.49 8.22
N PHE A 144 7.50 -17.47 7.37
CA PHE A 144 8.77 -16.91 6.90
C PHE A 144 9.08 -15.54 7.51
N ASP A 145 8.28 -15.10 8.48
CA ASP A 145 8.39 -13.78 9.14
C ASP A 145 8.56 -12.62 8.16
N LEU A 146 7.74 -12.62 7.11
CA LEU A 146 7.85 -11.67 6.02
C LEU A 146 7.44 -10.27 6.46
N LYS A 147 8.17 -9.27 5.95
CA LYS A 147 7.86 -7.86 6.15
C LYS A 147 6.69 -7.46 5.27
N THR A 148 5.64 -6.94 5.90
CA THR A 148 4.44 -6.42 5.25
C THR A 148 4.04 -5.12 5.95
N PRO A 149 3.13 -4.30 5.39
CA PRO A 149 2.70 -3.07 6.05
C PRO A 149 2.29 -3.30 7.50
N GLY A 150 2.91 -2.56 8.42
CA GLY A 150 2.74 -2.69 9.87
C GLY A 150 3.51 -3.86 10.51
N ARG A 151 4.40 -4.54 9.77
CA ARG A 151 5.42 -5.50 10.28
C ARG A 151 6.84 -5.06 9.95
N GLU A 152 7.00 -3.84 9.53
CA GLU A 152 8.31 -3.23 9.37
C GLU A 152 9.00 -3.19 10.75
N ASP A 153 10.33 -3.27 10.76
CA ASP A 153 11.07 -2.97 11.98
C ASP A 153 10.97 -1.44 12.16
N GLU A 154 9.89 -1.00 12.76
CA GLU A 154 9.82 0.37 13.26
C GLU A 154 10.84 0.43 14.39
N ASP A 155 11.89 1.24 14.23
CA ASP A 155 12.60 1.75 15.38
C ASP A 155 11.53 2.31 16.32
N GLU A 156 11.52 1.90 17.59
CA GLU A 156 10.56 2.40 18.59
C GLU A 156 10.52 3.94 18.60
N GLU A 157 11.64 4.57 18.25
CA GLU A 157 11.79 6.01 18.01
C GLU A 157 10.91 6.55 16.86
N ALA A 158 10.65 5.79 15.79
CA ALA A 158 9.77 6.22 14.70
C ALA A 158 8.28 6.17 15.09
N ALA A 159 7.91 5.25 15.98
CA ALA A 159 6.56 5.19 16.53
C ALA A 159 6.28 6.39 17.46
N GLU A 160 7.26 6.79 18.30
CA GLU A 160 7.16 7.99 19.12
C GLU A 160 7.10 9.27 18.26
N ALA A 161 7.87 9.33 17.17
CA ALA A 161 7.83 10.44 16.22
C ALA A 161 6.44 10.63 15.58
N ASN A 162 5.80 9.53 15.18
CA ASN A 162 4.43 9.56 14.65
C ASN A 162 3.40 10.03 15.69
N ILE A 163 3.59 9.67 16.96
CA ILE A 163 2.72 10.12 18.05
C ILE A 163 2.89 11.63 18.28
N THR A 164 4.12 12.14 18.23
CA THR A 164 4.42 13.57 18.43
C THR A 164 3.83 14.42 17.28
N LEU A 165 3.95 13.97 16.03
CA LEU A 165 3.30 14.62 14.87
C LEU A 165 1.75 14.58 14.96
N ALA A 166 1.18 13.57 15.59
CA ALA A 166 -0.26 13.47 15.79
C ALA A 166 -0.79 14.52 16.79
N ASN A 167 0.04 14.98 17.71
CA ASN A 167 -0.33 15.98 18.71
C ASN A 167 -0.32 17.45 18.21
N ASN A 168 0.02 17.68 16.93
CA ASN A 168 0.02 19.00 16.27
C ASN A 168 0.87 20.09 16.97
N ASP A 169 1.86 19.71 17.79
CA ASP A 169 2.81 20.68 18.39
C ASP A 169 4.01 20.92 17.47
N TYR A 170 3.75 21.60 16.36
CA TYR A 170 4.78 21.91 15.35
C TYR A 170 5.91 22.78 15.89
N THR A 171 5.65 23.61 16.91
CA THR A 171 6.67 24.45 17.50
C THR A 171 7.71 23.64 18.29
N ALA A 172 7.26 22.62 19.03
CA ALA A 172 8.16 21.73 19.76
C ALA A 172 9.01 20.89 18.78
N ILE A 173 8.38 20.37 17.73
CA ILE A 173 9.04 19.63 16.66
C ILE A 173 10.11 20.48 15.96
N ALA A 174 9.76 21.71 15.57
CA ALA A 174 10.69 22.62 14.90
C ALA A 174 11.91 22.96 15.80
N LYS A 175 11.68 23.22 17.08
CA LYS A 175 12.76 23.44 18.06
C LYS A 175 13.66 22.21 18.24
N GLY A 176 13.05 21.01 18.33
CA GLY A 176 13.78 19.75 18.44
C GLY A 176 14.63 19.46 17.21
N VAL A 177 14.05 19.60 16.01
CA VAL A 177 14.77 19.44 14.74
C VAL A 177 15.91 20.46 14.62
N LEU A 178 15.66 21.73 14.92
CA LEU A 178 16.68 22.77 14.88
C LEU A 178 17.85 22.47 15.83
N ALA A 179 17.56 22.03 17.04
CA ALA A 179 18.60 21.62 17.99
C ALA A 179 19.41 20.42 17.46
N ALA A 180 18.73 19.43 16.91
CA ALA A 180 19.33 18.19 16.42
C ALA A 180 20.18 18.35 15.15
N VAL A 181 19.93 19.38 14.33
CA VAL A 181 20.80 19.72 13.18
C VAL A 181 22.00 20.61 13.55
N GLY A 182 22.26 20.81 14.85
CA GLY A 182 23.37 21.59 15.35
C GLY A 182 23.02 23.04 15.73
N GLY A 183 21.73 23.35 15.85
CA GLY A 183 21.23 24.66 16.28
C GLY A 183 21.36 25.76 15.23
N LYS A 184 20.94 26.97 15.61
CA LYS A 184 20.98 28.15 14.71
C LYS A 184 22.40 28.49 14.18
N GLY A 185 23.43 28.18 14.96
CA GLY A 185 24.82 28.46 14.58
C GLY A 185 25.31 27.60 13.41
N ASN A 186 24.79 26.39 13.27
CA ASN A 186 25.15 25.47 12.21
C ASN A 186 24.28 25.62 10.95
N VAL A 187 23.08 26.17 11.05
CA VAL A 187 22.17 26.38 9.92
C VAL A 187 22.47 27.71 9.24
N ALA A 188 22.79 27.68 7.95
CA ALA A 188 22.99 28.84 7.12
C ALA A 188 21.69 29.26 6.43
N ASN A 189 20.94 28.30 5.91
CA ASN A 189 19.66 28.53 5.26
C ASN A 189 18.72 27.34 5.49
N VAL A 190 17.42 27.59 5.41
CA VAL A 190 16.37 26.56 5.51
C VAL A 190 15.35 26.79 4.40
N ASP A 191 15.03 25.75 3.69
CA ASP A 191 13.99 25.70 2.67
C ASP A 191 13.16 24.43 2.87
N TYR A 192 12.03 24.30 2.20
CA TYR A 192 11.19 23.13 2.30
C TYR A 192 10.60 22.71 0.96
N CYS A 193 10.26 21.44 0.83
CA CYS A 193 9.42 20.91 -0.24
C CYS A 193 8.23 20.19 0.36
N ALA A 194 7.42 19.55 -0.47
CA ALA A 194 6.17 18.90 -0.04
C ALA A 194 6.28 17.94 1.18
N THR A 195 7.47 17.37 1.43
CA THR A 195 7.66 16.37 2.48
C THR A 195 8.94 16.53 3.32
N ARG A 196 9.81 17.52 3.01
CA ARG A 196 11.14 17.62 3.62
C ARG A 196 11.52 19.06 3.94
N LEU A 197 12.17 19.25 5.08
CA LEU A 197 12.96 20.45 5.36
C LEU A 197 14.36 20.28 4.76
N ARG A 198 14.85 21.28 4.07
CA ARG A 198 16.18 21.32 3.44
C ARG A 198 17.03 22.35 4.14
N PHE A 199 18.05 21.88 4.84
CA PHE A 199 18.99 22.72 5.57
C PHE A 199 20.29 22.84 4.79
N GLU A 200 20.76 24.07 4.62
CA GLU A 200 22.18 24.35 4.33
C GLU A 200 22.90 24.47 5.67
N ILE A 201 23.88 23.62 5.91
CA ILE A 201 24.60 23.52 7.16
C ILE A 201 26.09 23.76 6.99
N LYS A 202 26.74 24.27 8.02
CA LYS A 202 28.19 24.54 8.02
C LYS A 202 28.99 23.27 8.33
N ASP A 203 28.48 22.45 9.27
CA ASP A 203 29.13 21.22 9.72
C ASP A 203 28.13 20.07 9.79
N HIS A 204 28.34 19.05 8.96
CA HIS A 204 27.50 17.87 8.89
C HIS A 204 27.70 16.91 10.07
N THR A 205 28.82 17.02 10.80
CA THR A 205 29.11 16.19 11.97
C THR A 205 28.29 16.58 13.18
N ALA A 206 27.82 17.83 13.22
CA ALA A 206 26.94 18.35 14.26
C ALA A 206 25.49 17.88 14.14
N VAL A 207 25.14 17.13 13.09
CA VAL A 207 23.77 16.61 12.89
C VAL A 207 23.61 15.28 13.60
N ASP A 208 22.75 15.25 14.63
CA ASP A 208 22.38 14.05 15.35
C ASP A 208 21.09 13.45 14.78
N GLU A 209 21.24 12.38 14.00
CA GLU A 209 20.11 11.69 13.35
C GLU A 209 19.13 11.09 14.35
N LYS A 210 19.62 10.59 15.49
CA LYS A 210 18.77 10.02 16.55
C LYS A 210 17.92 11.10 17.19
N ALA A 211 18.54 12.26 17.48
CA ALA A 211 17.82 13.40 18.01
C ALA A 211 16.79 13.97 17.04
N VAL A 212 17.09 13.97 15.71
CA VAL A 212 16.14 14.39 14.67
C VAL A 212 14.92 13.45 14.65
N LYS A 213 15.13 12.16 14.69
CA LYS A 213 14.03 11.17 14.76
C LYS A 213 13.22 11.34 16.05
N LYS A 214 13.86 11.52 17.20
CA LYS A 214 13.22 11.77 18.48
C LYS A 214 12.39 13.07 18.51
N ALA A 215 12.79 14.08 17.74
CA ALA A 215 12.03 15.32 17.57
C ALA A 215 10.76 15.17 16.71
N GLY A 216 10.52 14.00 16.10
CA GLY A 216 9.32 13.72 15.34
C GLY A 216 9.51 13.63 13.82
N ALA A 217 10.75 13.65 13.33
CA ALA A 217 11.03 13.47 11.91
C ALA A 217 11.19 11.99 11.54
N ALA A 218 10.79 11.63 10.32
CA ALA A 218 10.89 10.26 9.84
C ALA A 218 12.35 9.83 9.54
N GLY A 219 13.26 10.79 9.26
CA GLY A 219 14.66 10.49 9.00
C GLY A 219 15.45 11.66 8.46
N VAL A 220 16.74 11.43 8.26
CA VAL A 220 17.70 12.41 7.75
C VAL A 220 18.40 11.89 6.50
N ILE A 221 18.49 12.71 5.48
CA ILE A 221 19.25 12.45 4.26
C ILE A 221 20.37 13.49 4.19
N ARG A 222 21.60 13.08 3.93
CA ARG A 222 22.77 13.94 3.82
C ARG A 222 23.29 13.92 2.38
N PRO A 223 22.77 14.80 1.49
CA PRO A 223 23.19 14.82 0.08
C PRO A 223 24.63 15.29 -0.10
N SER A 224 25.13 16.13 0.80
CA SER A 224 26.51 16.65 0.79
C SER A 224 27.00 17.00 2.20
N LYS A 225 28.25 17.43 2.32
CA LYS A 225 28.81 17.92 3.59
C LYS A 225 28.22 19.25 4.08
N THR A 226 27.54 19.96 3.21
CA THR A 226 26.94 21.28 3.49
C THR A 226 25.41 21.26 3.38
N ALA A 227 24.80 20.09 3.14
CA ALA A 227 23.35 19.97 3.00
C ALA A 227 22.80 18.79 3.81
N CYS A 228 21.70 19.04 4.49
CA CYS A 228 20.96 18.05 5.26
C CYS A 228 19.47 18.17 4.93
N GLN A 229 18.79 17.04 4.71
CA GLN A 229 17.35 17.01 4.48
C GLN A 229 16.70 16.20 5.59
N VAL A 230 15.74 16.81 6.26
CA VAL A 230 14.94 16.17 7.31
C VAL A 230 13.56 15.82 6.74
N VAL A 231 13.22 14.54 6.75
CA VAL A 231 11.96 14.03 6.22
C VAL A 231 10.89 14.18 7.30
N ILE A 232 9.92 15.06 7.06
CA ILE A 232 8.78 15.33 7.97
C ILE A 232 7.49 14.66 7.44
N GLY A 233 7.35 14.55 6.12
CA GLY A 233 6.12 14.12 5.47
C GLY A 233 5.23 15.29 5.03
N PRO A 234 3.95 15.02 4.65
CA PRO A 234 3.07 16.02 4.02
C PRO A 234 2.68 17.19 4.93
N LYS A 235 3.01 17.14 6.22
CA LYS A 235 2.73 18.20 7.20
C LYS A 235 3.90 19.21 7.36
N VAL A 236 4.89 19.17 6.50
CA VAL A 236 6.09 20.04 6.57
C VAL A 236 5.76 21.54 6.45
N GLN A 237 4.59 21.90 5.89
CA GLN A 237 4.16 23.27 5.68
C GLN A 237 3.54 23.95 6.92
N PHE A 238 3.29 23.20 7.98
CA PHE A 238 2.73 23.70 9.23
C PHE A 238 3.80 23.80 10.31
#